data_d6ccfc90df292e2d0097043208e7bf12
#
_entry.id   d6ccfc90df292e2d0097043208e7bf12
#
_cell.length_a   1.000
_cell.length_b   1.000
_cell.length_c   1.000
_cell.angle_alpha   90.00
_cell.angle_beta   90.00
_cell.angle_gamma   90.00
#
_symmetry.space_group_name_H-M   'P 1'
#
loop_
_entity.id
_entity.type
_entity.pdbx_description
1 polymer ?
#
loop_
_entity_poly.entity_id
_entity_poly.type
_entity_poly.pdbx_seq_one_letter_code
_entity_poly.pdbx_strand_id
1 'polypeptide(L)'
;MTCVTGGFYDEKCYFEISGHACRENDGEYGMPTELDGGEPLACAAVSVLVMTALEKVRALDSDGAFSSASVTVEPGYACFDLETREEYADEVRHAFEFILLGFELLEENYPECVSVA
;
A
#
# COMPACT_ATOMS: atom_id res chain seq x y z
N MET A 1 6.93 11.67 -3.76
CA MET A 1 5.77 11.46 -2.85
C MET A 1 5.05 10.17 -3.21
N THR A 2 4.66 9.44 -2.22
CA THR A 2 3.81 8.26 -2.40
C THR A 2 2.35 8.67 -2.36
N CYS A 3 1.60 8.28 -3.37
CA CYS A 3 0.17 8.54 -3.46
C CYS A 3 -0.60 7.22 -3.34
N VAL A 4 -1.59 7.22 -2.47
CA VAL A 4 -2.41 6.04 -2.21
C VAL A 4 -3.85 6.34 -2.60
N THR A 5 -4.39 5.54 -3.49
CA THR A 5 -5.81 5.61 -3.86
C THR A 5 -6.41 4.22 -3.75
N GLY A 6 -7.68 4.16 -3.43
CA GLY A 6 -8.33 2.87 -3.36
C GLY A 6 -9.71 2.94 -2.77
N GLY A 7 -10.37 1.81 -2.77
CA GLY A 7 -11.69 1.72 -2.21
C GLY A 7 -12.30 0.35 -2.37
N PHE A 8 -13.48 0.23 -1.79
CA PHE A 8 -14.28 -0.99 -1.82
C PHE A 8 -15.61 -0.67 -2.48
N TYR A 9 -16.00 -1.55 -3.37
CA TYR A 9 -17.29 -1.43 -4.03
C TYR A 9 -17.87 -2.83 -4.18
N ASP A 10 -18.88 -3.14 -3.41
CA ASP A 10 -19.47 -4.48 -3.33
C ASP A 10 -18.39 -5.52 -3.02
N GLU A 11 -18.09 -6.41 -3.97
CA GLU A 11 -17.09 -7.46 -3.82
C GLU A 11 -15.75 -7.07 -4.44
N LYS A 12 -15.61 -5.80 -4.88
CA LYS A 12 -14.38 -5.33 -5.48
C LYS A 12 -13.54 -4.54 -4.51
N CYS A 13 -12.26 -4.78 -4.54
CA CYS A 13 -11.28 -4.07 -3.74
C CYS A 13 -10.16 -3.62 -4.67
N TYR A 14 -9.93 -2.32 -4.72
CA TYR A 14 -8.89 -1.74 -5.56
C TYR A 14 -8.01 -0.83 -4.72
N PHE A 15 -6.71 -1.05 -4.79
CA PHE A 15 -5.72 -0.18 -4.14
C PHE A 15 -4.54 0.02 -5.06
N GLU A 16 -4.15 1.27 -5.22
CA GLU A 16 -2.96 1.64 -5.97
C GLU A 16 -2.07 2.53 -5.11
N ILE A 17 -0.83 2.14 -5.00
CA ILE A 17 0.19 2.88 -4.28
C ILE A 17 1.27 3.22 -5.30
N SER A 18 1.48 4.51 -5.57
CA SER A 18 2.42 4.94 -6.59
C SER A 18 3.38 6.00 -6.07
N GLY A 19 4.58 6.01 -6.61
CA GLY A 19 5.62 6.94 -6.26
C GLY A 19 6.45 6.48 -5.07
N HIS A 20 7.50 7.23 -4.80
CA HIS A 20 8.40 6.98 -3.68
C HIS A 20 8.15 8.03 -2.59
N ALA A 21 8.18 7.59 -1.34
CA ALA A 21 8.02 8.51 -0.21
C ALA A 21 9.21 9.46 -0.12
N CYS A 22 10.41 9.00 -0.46
CA CYS A 22 11.59 9.83 -0.53
C CYS A 22 11.58 10.66 -1.81
N ARG A 23 12.16 11.85 -1.76
CA ARG A 23 12.33 12.67 -2.96
C ARG A 23 13.26 11.96 -3.94
N GLU A 24 13.03 12.15 -5.24
CA GLU A 24 13.84 11.52 -6.26
C GLU A 24 15.32 11.88 -6.13
N ASN A 25 15.62 13.13 -5.81
CA ASN A 25 17.01 13.58 -5.66
C ASN A 25 17.71 12.96 -4.47
N ASP A 26 16.98 12.64 -3.43
CA ASP A 26 17.57 11.93 -2.28
C ASP A 26 17.92 10.51 -2.66
N GLY A 27 17.20 10.00 -3.63
CA GLY A 27 17.45 8.67 -4.16
C GLY A 27 18.49 8.64 -5.28
N GLU A 28 19.05 9.77 -5.68
CA GLU A 28 20.00 9.82 -6.80
C GLU A 28 21.13 8.82 -6.62
N TYR A 29 21.63 8.70 -5.41
CA TYR A 29 22.70 7.77 -5.09
C TYR A 29 22.22 6.63 -4.21
N GLY A 30 20.91 6.48 -4.09
CA GLY A 30 20.32 5.44 -3.28
C GLY A 30 20.47 5.67 -1.78
N MET A 31 20.89 6.85 -1.38
CA MET A 31 21.15 7.14 0.04
C MET A 31 20.31 8.33 0.49
N PRO A 32 19.29 8.08 1.32
CA PRO A 32 18.63 9.17 2.02
C PRO A 32 19.63 9.85 2.95
N THR A 33 19.54 11.15 3.08
CA THR A 33 20.45 11.86 3.98
C THR A 33 20.01 11.69 5.42
N GLU A 34 20.96 11.74 6.33
CA GLU A 34 20.66 11.66 7.76
C GLU A 34 19.79 12.83 8.22
N LEU A 35 19.94 13.97 7.54
CA LEU A 35 19.19 15.19 7.88
C LEU A 35 17.72 15.07 7.52
N ASP A 36 17.40 14.21 6.58
CA ASP A 36 16.04 13.99 6.13
C ASP A 36 15.48 12.68 6.70
N GLY A 37 15.77 12.40 7.96
CA GLY A 37 15.44 11.13 8.60
C GLY A 37 13.99 10.71 8.46
N GLY A 38 13.06 11.65 8.30
CA GLY A 38 11.66 11.32 8.10
C GLY A 38 11.38 10.64 6.77
N GLU A 39 12.07 11.04 5.70
CA GLU A 39 11.87 10.46 4.38
C GLU A 39 12.30 9.00 4.28
N PRO A 40 13.48 8.60 4.76
CA PRO A 40 13.86 7.19 4.78
C PRO A 40 12.92 6.33 5.60
N LEU A 41 12.47 6.83 6.75
CA LEU A 41 11.52 6.11 7.60
C LEU A 41 10.18 5.96 6.91
N ALA A 42 9.69 7.02 6.27
CA ALA A 42 8.44 6.97 5.52
C ALA A 42 8.54 5.96 4.37
N CYS A 43 9.64 5.96 3.65
CA CYS A 43 9.86 5.03 2.54
C CYS A 43 9.88 3.58 3.03
N ALA A 44 10.59 3.30 4.12
CA ALA A 44 10.62 1.97 4.71
C ALA A 44 9.24 1.54 5.20
N ALA A 45 8.50 2.46 5.82
CA ALA A 45 7.16 2.17 6.32
C ALA A 45 6.19 1.87 5.16
N VAL A 46 6.25 2.63 4.08
CA VAL A 46 5.46 2.35 2.87
C VAL A 46 5.77 0.95 2.35
N SER A 47 7.04 0.59 2.28
CA SER A 47 7.45 -0.73 1.80
C SER A 47 6.89 -1.84 2.69
N VAL A 48 6.96 -1.67 4.01
CA VAL A 48 6.40 -2.65 4.95
C VAL A 48 4.90 -2.80 4.77
N LEU A 49 4.17 -1.68 4.60
CA LEU A 49 2.73 -1.74 4.40
C LEU A 49 2.37 -2.46 3.09
N VAL A 50 3.09 -2.17 2.00
CA VAL A 50 2.87 -2.85 0.73
C VAL A 50 3.14 -4.34 0.85
N MET A 51 4.25 -4.72 1.46
CA MET A 51 4.58 -6.14 1.64
C MET A 51 3.60 -6.84 2.56
N THR A 52 3.11 -6.16 3.60
CA THR A 52 2.10 -6.71 4.49
C THR A 52 0.80 -6.96 3.73
N ALA A 53 0.38 -6.02 2.89
CA ALA A 53 -0.80 -6.20 2.04
C ALA A 53 -0.61 -7.38 1.09
N LEU A 54 0.55 -7.49 0.47
CA LEU A 54 0.86 -8.59 -0.45
C LEU A 54 0.77 -9.95 0.26
N GLU A 55 1.37 -10.06 1.44
CA GLU A 55 1.33 -11.31 2.21
C GLU A 55 -0.10 -11.67 2.64
N LYS A 56 -0.88 -10.67 3.03
CA LYS A 56 -2.28 -10.91 3.38
C LYS A 56 -3.09 -11.40 2.17
N VAL A 57 -2.87 -10.79 1.01
CA VAL A 57 -3.54 -11.22 -0.22
C VAL A 57 -3.15 -12.65 -0.57
N ARG A 58 -1.87 -13.00 -0.44
CA ARG A 58 -1.42 -14.37 -0.69
C ARG A 58 -2.10 -15.38 0.24
N ALA A 59 -2.22 -15.05 1.51
CA ALA A 59 -2.88 -15.92 2.48
C ALA A 59 -4.36 -16.09 2.14
N LEU A 60 -5.04 -15.00 1.83
CA LEU A 60 -6.44 -15.03 1.46
C LEU A 60 -6.67 -15.81 0.15
N ASP A 61 -5.78 -15.64 -0.82
CA ASP A 61 -5.85 -16.35 -2.09
C ASP A 61 -5.70 -17.87 -1.86
N SER A 62 -4.80 -18.26 -0.98
CA SER A 62 -4.66 -19.67 -0.60
C SER A 62 -5.93 -20.24 0.03
N ASP A 63 -6.69 -19.41 0.72
CA ASP A 63 -7.96 -19.80 1.31
C ASP A 63 -9.13 -19.79 0.32
N GLY A 64 -8.87 -19.34 -0.91
CA GLY A 64 -9.91 -19.27 -1.94
C GLY A 64 -10.78 -18.02 -1.86
N ALA A 65 -10.26 -16.94 -1.29
CA ALA A 65 -11.05 -15.74 -1.03
C ALA A 65 -11.43 -14.96 -2.28
N PHE A 66 -10.70 -15.12 -3.39
CA PHE A 66 -10.88 -14.30 -4.57
C PHE A 66 -11.44 -15.09 -5.75
N SER A 67 -12.42 -14.49 -6.44
CA SER A 67 -12.86 -14.96 -7.73
C SER A 67 -11.92 -14.45 -8.84
N SER A 68 -11.28 -13.31 -8.60
CA SER A 68 -10.29 -12.74 -9.50
C SER A 68 -9.31 -11.92 -8.67
N ALA A 69 -8.03 -12.06 -8.97
CA ALA A 69 -6.99 -11.30 -8.27
C ALA A 69 -5.90 -10.92 -9.26
N SER A 70 -5.64 -9.63 -9.36
CA SER A 70 -4.54 -9.09 -10.14
C SER A 70 -3.70 -8.23 -9.23
N VAL A 71 -2.44 -8.59 -9.06
CA VAL A 71 -1.52 -7.89 -8.17
C VAL A 71 -0.25 -7.58 -8.93
N THR A 72 0.14 -6.32 -8.90
CA THR A 72 1.41 -5.87 -9.47
C THR A 72 2.19 -5.17 -8.37
N VAL A 73 3.41 -5.60 -8.14
CA VAL A 73 4.31 -4.94 -7.19
C VAL A 73 5.67 -4.80 -7.87
N GLU A 74 6.10 -3.55 -8.00
CA GLU A 74 7.40 -3.23 -8.56
C GLU A 74 7.94 -1.96 -7.88
N PRO A 75 9.21 -1.61 -8.06
CA PRO A 75 9.75 -0.43 -7.40
C PRO A 75 8.91 0.81 -7.69
N GLY A 76 8.44 1.46 -6.63
CA GLY A 76 7.65 2.68 -6.73
C GLY A 76 6.20 2.49 -7.17
N TYR A 77 5.72 1.24 -7.27
CA TYR A 77 4.35 1.00 -7.70
C TYR A 77 3.81 -0.32 -7.15
N ALA A 78 2.60 -0.26 -6.64
CA ALA A 78 1.86 -1.47 -6.26
C ALA A 78 0.39 -1.27 -6.61
N CYS A 79 -0.21 -2.29 -7.17
CA CYS A 79 -1.63 -2.26 -7.51
C CYS A 79 -2.26 -3.59 -7.12
N PHE A 80 -3.36 -3.50 -6.39
CA PHE A 80 -4.17 -4.64 -6.00
C PHE A 80 -5.55 -4.43 -6.58
N ASP A 81 -5.91 -5.28 -7.53
CA ASP A 81 -7.22 -5.25 -8.18
C ASP A 81 -7.86 -6.61 -7.93
N LEU A 82 -8.75 -6.66 -6.95
CA LEU A 82 -9.26 -7.89 -6.39
C LEU A 82 -10.77 -7.95 -6.49
N GLU A 83 -11.27 -9.12 -6.82
CA GLU A 83 -12.70 -9.41 -6.73
C GLU A 83 -12.87 -10.54 -5.75
N THR A 84 -13.56 -10.27 -4.64
CA THR A 84 -13.70 -11.23 -3.56
C THR A 84 -14.92 -12.10 -3.76
N ARG A 85 -14.86 -13.29 -3.19
CA ARG A 85 -16.07 -14.09 -3.02
C ARG A 85 -16.87 -13.49 -1.88
N GLU A 86 -18.19 -13.59 -1.96
CA GLU A 86 -19.09 -12.97 -0.99
C GLU A 86 -18.74 -13.29 0.46
N GLU A 87 -18.45 -14.54 0.74
CA GLU A 87 -18.15 -15.00 2.09
C GLU A 87 -16.85 -14.42 2.67
N TYR A 88 -15.99 -13.87 1.84
CA TYR A 88 -14.72 -13.26 2.26
C TYR A 88 -14.71 -11.75 2.16
N ALA A 89 -15.81 -11.14 1.67
CA ALA A 89 -15.82 -9.70 1.40
C ALA A 89 -15.49 -8.86 2.63
N ASP A 90 -16.07 -9.19 3.77
CA ASP A 90 -15.84 -8.44 5.00
C ASP A 90 -14.39 -8.61 5.50
N GLU A 91 -13.85 -9.82 5.42
CA GLU A 91 -12.48 -10.06 5.85
C GLU A 91 -11.47 -9.29 4.99
N VAL A 92 -11.67 -9.29 3.69
CA VAL A 92 -10.81 -8.53 2.76
C VAL A 92 -10.94 -7.04 3.03
N ARG A 93 -12.16 -6.55 3.21
CA ARG A 93 -12.40 -5.14 3.52
C ARG A 93 -11.67 -4.72 4.79
N HIS A 94 -11.82 -5.48 5.85
CA HIS A 94 -11.18 -5.17 7.14
C HIS A 94 -9.66 -5.17 7.01
N ALA A 95 -9.10 -6.13 6.27
CA ALA A 95 -7.67 -6.20 6.05
C ALA A 95 -7.14 -4.93 5.36
N PHE A 96 -7.81 -4.49 4.29
CA PHE A 96 -7.37 -3.31 3.56
C PHE A 96 -7.69 -2.01 4.28
N GLU A 97 -8.76 -1.94 5.05
CA GLU A 97 -9.01 -0.80 5.91
C GLU A 97 -7.89 -0.64 6.94
N PHE A 98 -7.40 -1.76 7.48
CA PHE A 98 -6.29 -1.74 8.42
C PHE A 98 -4.99 -1.26 7.76
N ILE A 99 -4.72 -1.72 6.55
CA ILE A 99 -3.56 -1.26 5.77
C ILE A 99 -3.69 0.24 5.46
N LEU A 100 -4.88 0.67 5.04
CA LEU A 100 -5.14 2.07 4.76
C LEU A 100 -4.92 2.95 5.98
N LEU A 101 -5.30 2.48 7.15
CA LEU A 101 -5.04 3.19 8.40
C LEU A 101 -3.54 3.46 8.57
N GLY A 102 -2.70 2.48 8.24
CA GLY A 102 -1.25 2.65 8.27
C GLY A 102 -0.78 3.76 7.35
N PHE A 103 -1.32 3.82 6.13
CA PHE A 103 -0.98 4.90 5.20
C PHE A 103 -1.49 6.26 5.68
N GLU A 104 -2.68 6.30 6.29
CA GLU A 104 -3.21 7.53 6.86
C GLU A 104 -2.35 8.05 8.00
N LEU A 105 -1.83 7.16 8.84
CA LEU A 105 -0.88 7.54 9.88
C LEU A 105 0.42 8.10 9.30
N LEU A 106 0.89 7.53 8.19
CA LEU A 106 2.06 8.06 7.50
C LEU A 106 1.79 9.44 6.92
N GLU A 107 0.63 9.65 6.34
CA GLU A 107 0.25 10.97 5.83
C GLU A 107 0.21 12.00 6.96
N GLU A 108 -0.34 11.62 8.10
CA GLU A 108 -0.41 12.51 9.26
C GLU A 108 0.98 12.91 9.78
N ASN A 109 1.91 11.96 9.82
CA ASN A 109 3.24 12.19 10.36
C ASN A 109 4.25 12.68 9.32
N TYR A 110 4.05 12.33 8.06
CA TYR A 110 4.93 12.70 6.96
C TYR A 110 4.12 13.20 5.77
N PRO A 111 3.40 14.34 5.95
CA PRO A 111 2.47 14.81 4.91
C PRO A 111 3.15 15.22 3.61
N GLU A 112 4.46 15.48 3.64
CA GLU A 112 5.22 15.80 2.43
C GLU A 112 5.67 14.55 1.68
N CYS A 113 5.54 13.39 2.31
CA CYS A 113 6.03 12.12 1.76
C CYS A 113 4.89 11.21 1.29
N VAL A 114 3.74 11.27 1.95
CA VAL A 114 2.62 10.37 1.67
C VAL A 114 1.32 11.15 1.58
N SER A 115 0.55 10.84 0.55
CA SER A 115 -0.77 11.42 0.34
C SER A 115 -1.78 10.31 0.11
N VAL A 116 -2.88 10.34 0.85
CA VAL A 116 -3.98 9.39 0.73
C VAL A 116 -5.19 10.12 0.17
N ALA A 117 -5.69 9.65 -0.95
CA ALA A 117 -6.86 10.25 -1.59
C ALA A 117 -8.14 9.56 -1.14
#